data_e1cd354c06653b277819d8a4f36780f1
#
_entry.id   e1cd354c06653b277819d8a4f36780f1
#
_cell.length_a   1.000
_cell.length_b   1.000
_cell.length_c   1.000
_cell.angle_alpha   90.00
_cell.angle_beta   90.00
_cell.angle_gamma   90.00
#
_symmetry.space_group_name_H-M   'P 1'
#
loop_
_entity.id
_entity.type
_entity.pdbx_description
1 polymer ?
#
loop_
_entity_poly.entity_id
_entity_poly.type
_entity_poly.pdbx_seq_one_letter_code
_entity_poly.pdbx_strand_id
1 'polypeptide(L)'
;LLESGSITYRRHIYKDKQGKRHKPFDDLLHLRAYQRNSRKVEAMAASLAAISSFRNAAELFSYVIKEPVSASSIHRMTGRVGAELQAMERIMDEENLEPGKIVAPRIAAEADGVFIKLQGEKAKCAEVKVAVFYTGKQAISPHRNRLINKVISCQLGMSNEEWQQHLAALAYRSYDMSKVRYAQIGGDGAKWVHNSFDHLGVPGHHLLDRFHVIRSINTAFGSALNAGELQARLFSQGFAAVEADLLRVIARQKGAKKDQQIRCFEYLKANQDALIDLDKRGLGEINFCSMGAMEGNVDKLVAQRMKGNGRSWSMKGAQRMLAVLRYKSLIKTEAFVMSPMPKNEAKSRWKYQRYKDPEWRPKSASVPMFSSTHGSDNWVQLLKCKVNDMLSINGFF
;
A
#
# COMPACT_ATOMS: atom_id res chain seq x y z
N LEU A 1 -13.75 12.07 25.64
CA LEU A 1 -14.80 12.19 24.64
C LEU A 1 -15.20 10.79 24.17
N LEU A 2 -16.47 10.47 24.22
CA LEU A 2 -17.09 9.27 23.71
C LEU A 2 -17.92 9.60 22.47
N GLU A 3 -18.39 8.60 21.74
CA GLU A 3 -19.30 8.79 20.61
C GLU A 3 -20.65 9.43 21.00
N SER A 4 -21.05 9.24 22.25
CA SER A 4 -22.27 9.81 22.85
C SER A 4 -22.07 11.18 23.50
N GLY A 5 -20.88 11.78 23.38
CA GLY A 5 -20.54 13.09 23.96
C GLY A 5 -19.42 13.04 25.00
N SER A 6 -19.37 14.09 25.83
CA SER A 6 -18.33 14.23 26.87
C SER A 6 -18.71 13.54 28.16
N ILE A 7 -17.76 12.84 28.78
CA ILE A 7 -17.89 12.32 30.14
C ILE A 7 -16.78 12.89 30.99
N THR A 8 -17.15 13.42 32.16
CA THR A 8 -16.21 13.83 33.18
C THR A 8 -16.29 12.85 34.36
N TYR A 9 -15.14 12.34 34.76
CA TYR A 9 -15.06 11.46 35.91
C TYR A 9 -13.90 11.81 36.82
N ARG A 10 -14.04 11.46 38.10
CA ARG A 10 -12.98 11.59 39.10
C ARG A 10 -12.37 10.23 39.37
N ARG A 11 -11.06 10.16 39.58
CA ARG A 11 -10.33 8.95 39.90
C ARG A 11 -9.36 9.17 41.05
N HIS A 12 -9.14 8.12 41.82
CA HIS A 12 -8.13 8.09 42.85
C HIS A 12 -6.77 7.65 42.24
N ILE A 13 -5.70 8.24 42.74
CA ILE A 13 -4.32 7.87 42.42
C ILE A 13 -3.72 7.35 43.72
N TYR A 14 -3.28 6.11 43.70
CA TYR A 14 -2.65 5.46 44.83
C TYR A 14 -1.13 5.52 44.69
N LYS A 15 -0.42 5.59 45.80
CA LYS A 15 1.04 5.39 45.84
C LYS A 15 1.33 4.12 46.60
N ASP A 16 2.22 3.27 46.05
CA ASP A 16 2.76 2.15 46.79
C ASP A 16 3.83 2.57 47.80
N LYS A 17 4.35 1.61 48.55
CA LYS A 17 5.41 1.82 49.53
C LYS A 17 6.72 2.35 48.93
N GLN A 18 6.93 2.15 47.63
CA GLN A 18 8.07 2.63 46.85
C GLN A 18 7.83 4.00 46.22
N GLY A 19 6.65 4.63 46.46
CA GLY A 19 6.27 5.93 45.93
C GLY A 19 5.76 5.90 44.48
N LYS A 20 5.62 4.75 43.85
CA LYS A 20 5.10 4.59 42.48
C LYS A 20 3.58 4.87 42.47
N ARG A 21 3.15 5.62 41.48
CA ARG A 21 1.72 6.00 41.32
C ARG A 21 0.98 4.92 40.53
N HIS A 22 -0.14 4.48 41.08
CA HIS A 22 -1.08 3.53 40.45
C HIS A 22 -2.43 4.19 40.20
N LYS A 23 -3.05 3.86 39.10
CA LYS A 23 -4.36 4.36 38.67
C LYS A 23 -5.27 3.20 38.31
N PRO A 24 -5.78 2.44 39.31
CA PRO A 24 -6.53 1.22 39.08
C PRO A 24 -7.71 1.39 38.12
N PHE A 25 -8.37 2.54 38.16
CA PHE A 25 -9.48 2.85 37.24
C PHE A 25 -9.03 2.97 35.77
N ASP A 26 -7.88 3.64 35.54
CA ASP A 26 -7.30 3.74 34.20
C ASP A 26 -6.86 2.36 33.68
N ASP A 27 -6.28 1.55 34.59
CA ASP A 27 -5.81 0.20 34.26
C ASP A 27 -7.01 -0.72 33.92
N LEU A 28 -8.11 -0.64 34.70
CA LEU A 28 -9.35 -1.39 34.47
C LEU A 28 -9.98 -1.03 33.11
N LEU A 29 -10.00 0.24 32.76
CA LEU A 29 -10.56 0.73 31.50
C LEU A 29 -9.55 0.75 30.35
N HIS A 30 -8.33 0.25 30.56
CA HIS A 30 -7.25 0.26 29.59
C HIS A 30 -6.95 1.66 29.02
N LEU A 31 -7.07 2.71 29.86
CA LEU A 31 -6.85 4.08 29.45
C LEU A 31 -5.36 4.40 29.42
N ARG A 32 -4.90 5.05 28.36
CA ARG A 32 -3.55 5.61 28.30
C ARG A 32 -3.40 6.83 29.20
N ALA A 33 -2.17 7.10 29.61
CA ALA A 33 -1.84 8.35 30.26
C ALA A 33 -2.32 9.55 29.39
N TYR A 34 -3.07 10.46 30.00
CA TYR A 34 -3.62 11.65 29.34
C TYR A 34 -4.60 11.36 28.17
N GLN A 35 -5.16 10.17 28.07
CA GLN A 35 -6.17 9.86 27.06
C GLN A 35 -7.44 10.69 27.32
N ARG A 36 -7.91 11.38 26.27
CA ARG A 36 -9.12 12.23 26.32
C ARG A 36 -10.24 11.73 25.42
N ASN A 37 -9.95 10.78 24.53
CA ASN A 37 -10.90 10.27 23.56
C ASN A 37 -10.98 8.75 23.64
N SER A 38 -12.17 8.18 23.48
CA SER A 38 -12.32 6.76 23.33
C SER A 38 -11.70 6.30 22.00
N ARG A 39 -11.38 5.02 21.91
CA ARG A 39 -10.82 4.44 20.69
C ARG A 39 -11.79 4.58 19.51
N LYS A 40 -13.08 4.38 19.76
CA LYS A 40 -14.13 4.54 18.74
C LYS A 40 -14.15 5.97 18.17
N VAL A 41 -14.02 6.97 19.03
CA VAL A 41 -13.90 8.39 18.64
C VAL A 41 -12.67 8.62 17.76
N GLU A 42 -11.52 8.06 18.11
CA GLU A 42 -10.30 8.18 17.29
C GLU A 42 -10.44 7.46 15.94
N ALA A 43 -11.04 6.27 15.92
CA ALA A 43 -11.34 5.53 14.70
C ALA A 43 -12.31 6.28 13.77
N MET A 44 -13.38 6.86 14.33
CA MET A 44 -14.32 7.70 13.57
C MET A 44 -13.63 8.93 12.99
N ALA A 45 -12.82 9.65 13.79
CA ALA A 45 -12.07 10.81 13.33
C ALA A 45 -11.11 10.44 12.19
N ALA A 46 -10.38 9.33 12.29
CA ALA A 46 -9.50 8.83 11.25
C ALA A 46 -10.27 8.43 9.98
N SER A 47 -11.44 7.80 10.13
CA SER A 47 -12.30 7.41 9.01
C SER A 47 -12.81 8.62 8.22
N LEU A 48 -13.25 9.68 8.90
CA LEU A 48 -13.67 10.93 8.25
C LEU A 48 -12.49 11.65 7.62
N ALA A 49 -11.33 11.68 8.29
CA ALA A 49 -10.11 12.26 7.74
C ALA A 49 -9.56 11.50 6.53
N ALA A 50 -9.86 10.22 6.38
CA ALA A 50 -9.47 9.44 5.21
C ALA A 50 -10.22 9.84 3.92
N ILE A 51 -11.40 10.42 4.03
CA ILE A 51 -12.25 10.78 2.89
C ILE A 51 -12.42 12.29 2.67
N SER A 52 -11.98 13.12 3.64
CA SER A 52 -12.13 14.57 3.55
C SER A 52 -10.93 15.32 4.13
N SER A 53 -10.91 16.65 4.00
CA SER A 53 -9.91 17.50 4.68
C SER A 53 -10.08 17.42 6.21
N PHE A 54 -9.01 17.67 6.98
CA PHE A 54 -9.13 17.72 8.45
C PHE A 54 -10.14 18.77 8.94
N ARG A 55 -10.33 19.85 8.18
CA ARG A 55 -11.29 20.91 8.51
C ARG A 55 -12.72 20.40 8.29
N ASN A 56 -13.03 19.85 7.14
CA ASN A 56 -14.35 19.28 6.86
C ASN A 56 -14.64 18.07 7.77
N ALA A 57 -13.63 17.23 8.03
CA ALA A 57 -13.78 16.14 8.99
C ALA A 57 -14.12 16.63 10.39
N ALA A 58 -13.54 17.76 10.83
CA ALA A 58 -13.84 18.35 12.15
C ALA A 58 -15.27 18.87 12.22
N GLU A 59 -15.73 19.51 11.17
CA GLU A 59 -17.11 20.02 11.07
C GLU A 59 -18.13 18.88 11.13
N LEU A 60 -18.00 17.89 10.26
CA LEU A 60 -18.86 16.71 10.26
C LEU A 60 -18.81 15.93 11.59
N PHE A 61 -17.61 15.78 12.15
CA PHE A 61 -17.42 15.08 13.40
C PHE A 61 -18.10 15.81 14.56
N SER A 62 -17.94 17.15 14.64
CA SER A 62 -18.58 17.96 15.67
C SER A 62 -20.11 17.89 15.60
N TYR A 63 -20.67 17.84 14.40
CA TYR A 63 -22.10 17.65 14.19
C TYR A 63 -22.60 16.29 14.71
N VAL A 64 -21.84 15.22 14.42
CA VAL A 64 -22.22 13.85 14.83
C VAL A 64 -22.17 13.67 16.35
N ILE A 65 -21.10 14.13 16.99
CA ILE A 65 -20.90 13.93 18.45
C ILE A 65 -21.53 15.04 19.30
N LYS A 66 -22.08 16.08 18.67
CA LYS A 66 -22.67 17.27 19.32
C LYS A 66 -21.71 18.01 20.26
N GLU A 67 -20.41 17.97 19.96
CA GLU A 67 -19.34 18.62 20.71
C GLU A 67 -18.36 19.28 19.74
N PRO A 68 -17.88 20.50 20.02
CA PRO A 68 -16.95 21.19 19.14
C PRO A 68 -15.59 20.51 19.12
N VAL A 69 -15.15 20.08 17.94
CA VAL A 69 -13.84 19.44 17.74
C VAL A 69 -13.05 20.18 16.67
N SER A 70 -11.85 20.61 16.99
CA SER A 70 -10.99 21.35 16.07
C SER A 70 -10.34 20.44 15.02
N ALA A 71 -9.99 20.99 13.84
CA ALA A 71 -9.22 20.31 12.81
C ALA A 71 -7.87 19.76 13.34
N SER A 72 -7.23 20.48 14.28
CA SER A 72 -6.00 20.02 14.95
C SER A 72 -6.25 18.78 15.82
N SER A 73 -7.43 18.67 16.43
CA SER A 73 -7.81 17.48 17.21
C SER A 73 -8.03 16.29 16.31
N ILE A 74 -8.73 16.44 15.16
CA ILE A 74 -8.88 15.41 14.16
C ILE A 74 -7.50 14.96 13.63
N HIS A 75 -6.64 15.90 13.28
CA HIS A 75 -5.27 15.60 12.82
C HIS A 75 -4.50 14.77 13.85
N ARG A 76 -4.56 15.14 15.14
CA ARG A 76 -3.87 14.39 16.21
C ARG A 76 -4.45 12.99 16.41
N MET A 77 -5.78 12.84 16.40
CA MET A 77 -6.45 11.54 16.51
C MET A 77 -6.08 10.63 15.33
N THR A 78 -6.19 11.13 14.10
CA THR A 78 -5.78 10.44 12.88
C THR A 78 -4.30 10.03 12.92
N GLY A 79 -3.44 10.93 13.42
CA GLY A 79 -2.01 10.68 13.57
C GLY A 79 -1.69 9.57 14.58
N ARG A 80 -2.48 9.42 15.66
CA ARG A 80 -2.34 8.30 16.62
C ARG A 80 -2.77 6.98 16.00
N VAL A 81 -3.95 6.94 15.39
CA VAL A 81 -4.46 5.76 14.67
C VAL A 81 -3.46 5.32 13.58
N GLY A 82 -2.97 6.27 12.77
CA GLY A 82 -1.98 5.96 11.73
C GLY A 82 -0.66 5.42 12.27
N ALA A 83 -0.17 5.95 13.40
CA ALA A 83 1.05 5.44 14.03
C ALA A 83 0.88 4.01 14.57
N GLU A 84 -0.29 3.71 15.09
CA GLU A 84 -0.63 2.38 15.57
C GLU A 84 -0.75 1.37 14.44
N LEU A 85 -1.42 1.74 13.34
CA LEU A 85 -1.52 0.90 12.16
C LEU A 85 -0.13 0.61 11.54
N GLN A 86 0.79 1.59 11.56
CA GLN A 86 2.17 1.38 11.13
C GLN A 86 2.92 0.40 12.05
N ALA A 87 2.71 0.48 13.36
CA ALA A 87 3.31 -0.45 14.31
C ALA A 87 2.77 -1.88 14.11
N MET A 88 1.45 -2.00 13.93
CA MET A 88 0.80 -3.27 13.61
C MET A 88 1.35 -3.88 12.30
N GLU A 89 1.47 -3.08 11.25
CA GLU A 89 1.98 -3.54 9.96
C GLU A 89 3.42 -4.04 10.05
N ARG A 90 4.30 -3.35 10.80
CA ARG A 90 5.67 -3.81 11.04
C ARG A 90 5.71 -5.17 11.73
N ILE A 91 4.91 -5.37 12.77
CA ILE A 91 4.81 -6.65 13.45
C ILE A 91 4.37 -7.73 12.46
N MET A 92 3.36 -7.44 11.64
CA MET A 92 2.86 -8.37 10.62
C MET A 92 3.89 -8.69 9.53
N ASP A 93 4.80 -7.77 9.20
CA ASP A 93 5.86 -7.98 8.22
C ASP A 93 7.06 -8.75 8.80
N GLU A 94 7.33 -8.65 10.11
CA GLU A 94 8.48 -9.22 10.79
C GLU A 94 8.20 -10.62 11.37
N GLU A 95 6.96 -10.92 11.72
CA GLU A 95 6.59 -12.22 12.30
C GLU A 95 6.41 -13.27 11.20
N ASN A 96 6.82 -14.50 11.49
CA ASN A 96 6.51 -15.68 10.68
C ASN A 96 5.00 -15.97 10.78
N LEU A 97 4.24 -15.34 9.90
CA LEU A 97 2.81 -15.50 9.85
C LEU A 97 2.44 -16.83 9.20
N GLU A 98 1.30 -17.38 9.57
CA GLU A 98 0.71 -18.48 8.81
C GLU A 98 0.48 -18.05 7.35
N PRO A 99 0.63 -18.98 6.38
CA PRO A 99 0.32 -18.70 5.00
C PRO A 99 -1.11 -18.18 4.82
N GLY A 100 -1.28 -17.24 3.89
CA GLY A 100 -2.60 -16.70 3.58
C GLY A 100 -3.54 -17.79 3.06
N LYS A 101 -4.83 -17.59 3.27
CA LYS A 101 -5.87 -18.58 2.95
C LYS A 101 -6.33 -18.53 1.48
N ILE A 102 -5.93 -17.52 0.72
CA ILE A 102 -6.32 -17.38 -0.69
C ILE A 102 -5.51 -18.35 -1.54
N VAL A 103 -6.15 -19.40 -2.02
CA VAL A 103 -5.53 -20.38 -2.90
C VAL A 103 -5.70 -19.94 -4.36
N ALA A 104 -4.59 -19.79 -5.07
CA ALA A 104 -4.58 -19.49 -6.50
C ALA A 104 -3.32 -20.06 -7.16
N PRO A 105 -3.41 -20.64 -8.39
CA PRO A 105 -2.23 -21.14 -9.07
C PRO A 105 -1.34 -20.03 -9.63
N ARG A 106 -1.84 -18.81 -9.67
CA ARG A 106 -1.18 -17.63 -10.26
C ARG A 106 -1.74 -16.34 -9.64
N ILE A 107 -0.90 -15.30 -9.58
CA ILE A 107 -1.27 -13.97 -9.11
C ILE A 107 -0.83 -12.92 -10.13
N ALA A 108 -1.59 -11.82 -10.20
CA ALA A 108 -1.13 -10.60 -10.84
C ALA A 108 -0.60 -9.66 -9.77
N ALA A 109 0.50 -8.97 -10.07
CA ALA A 109 1.14 -8.00 -9.21
C ALA A 109 1.49 -6.76 -10.04
N GLU A 110 1.00 -5.59 -9.66
CA GLU A 110 1.28 -4.33 -10.35
C GLU A 110 1.80 -3.30 -9.36
N ALA A 111 2.76 -2.46 -9.79
CA ALA A 111 3.26 -1.35 -8.99
C ALA A 111 3.38 -0.07 -9.82
N ASP A 112 3.22 1.07 -9.13
CA ASP A 112 3.33 2.40 -9.72
C ASP A 112 3.67 3.43 -8.63
N GLY A 113 4.19 4.58 -9.02
CA GLY A 113 4.57 5.68 -8.16
C GLY A 113 3.64 6.89 -8.26
N VAL A 114 3.32 7.50 -7.13
CA VAL A 114 2.58 8.76 -7.12
C VAL A 114 3.24 9.81 -6.26
N PHE A 115 3.51 10.99 -6.83
CA PHE A 115 4.14 12.09 -6.12
C PHE A 115 3.11 12.90 -5.32
N ILE A 116 3.44 13.15 -4.05
CA ILE A 116 2.71 14.05 -3.16
C ILE A 116 3.59 15.23 -2.76
N LYS A 117 2.97 16.39 -2.48
CA LYS A 117 3.69 17.58 -2.00
C LYS A 117 4.06 17.43 -0.53
N LEU A 118 5.29 17.81 -0.19
CA LEU A 118 5.77 17.87 1.18
C LEU A 118 5.90 19.32 1.67
N GLN A 119 5.85 19.49 3.00
CA GLN A 119 6.11 20.74 3.71
C GLN A 119 7.10 20.49 4.85
N GLY A 120 7.95 21.48 5.12
CA GLY A 120 8.96 21.37 6.19
C GLY A 120 10.15 20.47 5.88
N GLU A 121 10.30 20.05 4.61
CA GLU A 121 11.37 19.19 4.12
C GLU A 121 12.17 19.89 3.03
N LYS A 122 13.44 19.47 2.82
CA LYS A 122 14.26 19.96 1.70
C LYS A 122 13.63 19.60 0.36
N ALA A 123 13.17 18.37 0.21
CA ALA A 123 12.44 17.92 -0.96
C ALA A 123 10.99 18.42 -0.92
N LYS A 124 10.55 19.09 -1.98
CA LYS A 124 9.18 19.63 -2.10
C LYS A 124 8.13 18.56 -2.43
N CYS A 125 8.56 17.41 -2.93
CA CYS A 125 7.70 16.27 -3.28
C CYS A 125 8.39 14.98 -2.85
N ALA A 126 7.58 13.95 -2.59
CA ALA A 126 8.06 12.59 -2.40
C ALA A 126 7.17 11.60 -3.13
N GLU A 127 7.78 10.51 -3.57
CA GLU A 127 7.11 9.42 -4.26
C GLU A 127 6.51 8.45 -3.23
N VAL A 128 5.22 8.20 -3.36
CA VAL A 128 4.52 7.11 -2.67
C VAL A 128 4.54 5.91 -3.61
N LYS A 129 5.15 4.83 -3.19
CA LYS A 129 5.11 3.54 -3.89
C LYS A 129 3.77 2.88 -3.61
N VAL A 130 3.10 2.40 -4.65
CA VAL A 130 1.81 1.69 -4.57
C VAL A 130 1.95 0.37 -5.28
N ALA A 131 1.44 -0.71 -4.69
CA ALA A 131 1.38 -2.02 -5.33
C ALA A 131 0.04 -2.69 -5.05
N VAL A 132 -0.43 -3.47 -6.02
CA VAL A 132 -1.65 -4.25 -5.93
C VAL A 132 -1.39 -5.70 -6.35
N PHE A 133 -1.91 -6.65 -5.57
CA PHE A 133 -1.99 -8.06 -5.91
C PHE A 133 -3.45 -8.45 -6.14
N TYR A 134 -3.69 -9.37 -7.05
CA TYR A 134 -5.02 -9.94 -7.28
C TYR A 134 -4.94 -11.28 -8.04
N THR A 135 -6.01 -12.07 -8.00
CA THR A 135 -6.05 -13.38 -8.64
C THR A 135 -6.84 -13.41 -9.94
N GLY A 136 -7.44 -12.30 -10.33
CA GLY A 136 -8.21 -12.17 -11.57
C GLY A 136 -9.01 -10.88 -11.63
N LYS A 137 -9.74 -10.72 -12.72
CA LYS A 137 -10.67 -9.59 -12.94
C LYS A 137 -12.05 -10.11 -13.28
N GLN A 138 -13.07 -9.53 -12.66
CA GLN A 138 -14.46 -9.78 -12.95
C GLN A 138 -15.08 -8.55 -13.62
N ALA A 139 -15.64 -8.71 -14.81
CA ALA A 139 -16.38 -7.64 -15.45
C ALA A 139 -17.67 -7.33 -14.66
N ILE A 140 -17.86 -6.06 -14.28
CA ILE A 140 -19.09 -5.56 -13.65
C ILE A 140 -19.95 -4.83 -14.71
N SER A 141 -19.31 -4.16 -15.64
CA SER A 141 -19.93 -3.49 -16.78
C SER A 141 -18.94 -3.45 -17.95
N PRO A 142 -19.36 -3.04 -19.18
CA PRO A 142 -18.49 -3.04 -20.37
C PRO A 142 -17.14 -2.33 -20.18
N HIS A 143 -17.06 -1.35 -19.28
CA HIS A 143 -15.84 -0.57 -19.05
C HIS A 143 -15.35 -0.62 -17.60
N ARG A 144 -15.87 -1.55 -16.78
CA ARG A 144 -15.53 -1.62 -15.36
C ARG A 144 -15.29 -3.05 -14.91
N ASN A 145 -14.08 -3.29 -14.41
CA ASN A 145 -13.68 -4.55 -13.81
C ASN A 145 -13.49 -4.40 -12.30
N ARG A 146 -13.82 -5.45 -11.56
CA ARG A 146 -13.48 -5.65 -10.16
C ARG A 146 -12.31 -6.61 -10.07
N LEU A 147 -11.32 -6.29 -9.27
CA LEU A 147 -10.22 -7.20 -8.96
C LEU A 147 -10.68 -8.25 -7.95
N ILE A 148 -10.40 -9.50 -8.25
CA ILE A 148 -10.73 -10.65 -7.39
C ILE A 148 -9.57 -10.84 -6.41
N ASN A 149 -9.90 -11.06 -5.13
CA ASN A 149 -8.92 -11.25 -4.05
C ASN A 149 -7.84 -10.15 -4.03
N LYS A 150 -8.28 -8.90 -4.19
CA LYS A 150 -7.37 -7.75 -4.25
C LYS A 150 -6.72 -7.48 -2.91
N VAL A 151 -5.40 -7.35 -2.90
CA VAL A 151 -4.59 -6.87 -1.79
C VAL A 151 -3.77 -5.69 -2.27
N ILE A 152 -3.71 -4.61 -1.50
CA ILE A 152 -3.06 -3.37 -1.93
C ILE A 152 -2.20 -2.79 -0.80
N SER A 153 -1.06 -2.21 -1.17
CA SER A 153 -0.24 -1.41 -0.26
C SER A 153 0.17 -0.09 -0.89
N CYS A 154 0.46 0.89 -0.03
CA CYS A 154 1.08 2.14 -0.43
C CYS A 154 2.02 2.62 0.68
N GLN A 155 3.28 2.91 0.35
CA GLN A 155 4.32 3.25 1.31
C GLN A 155 5.11 4.49 0.87
N LEU A 156 5.64 5.21 1.85
CA LEU A 156 6.47 6.40 1.64
C LEU A 156 7.73 6.32 2.49
N GLY A 157 8.89 6.51 1.85
CA GLY A 157 10.18 6.55 2.53
C GLY A 157 10.80 5.19 2.83
N MET A 158 10.30 4.11 2.25
CA MET A 158 10.94 2.80 2.25
C MET A 158 12.05 2.75 1.19
N SER A 159 13.19 2.16 1.54
CA SER A 159 14.20 1.74 0.56
C SER A 159 13.61 0.71 -0.43
N ASN A 160 14.32 0.39 -1.49
CA ASN A 160 13.84 -0.64 -2.42
C ASN A 160 13.81 -2.02 -1.76
N GLU A 161 14.81 -2.34 -0.94
CA GLU A 161 14.88 -3.62 -0.23
C GLU A 161 13.74 -3.76 0.80
N GLU A 162 13.49 -2.73 1.61
CA GLU A 162 12.37 -2.73 2.57
C GLU A 162 11.01 -2.88 1.86
N TRP A 163 10.87 -2.24 0.69
CA TRP A 163 9.67 -2.34 -0.12
C TRP A 163 9.44 -3.76 -0.65
N GLN A 164 10.48 -4.40 -1.20
CA GLN A 164 10.43 -5.77 -1.68
C GLN A 164 10.07 -6.76 -0.56
N GLN A 165 10.69 -6.63 0.61
CA GLN A 165 10.40 -7.45 1.78
C GLN A 165 8.96 -7.26 2.26
N HIS A 166 8.49 -6.01 2.33
CA HIS A 166 7.12 -5.68 2.68
C HIS A 166 6.11 -6.32 1.71
N LEU A 167 6.35 -6.24 0.40
CA LEU A 167 5.48 -6.86 -0.60
C LEU A 167 5.48 -8.38 -0.53
N ALA A 168 6.63 -8.99 -0.30
CA ALA A 168 6.74 -10.44 -0.09
C ALA A 168 5.96 -10.89 1.15
N ALA A 169 6.11 -10.20 2.28
CA ALA A 169 5.36 -10.46 3.50
C ALA A 169 3.84 -10.26 3.28
N LEU A 170 3.45 -9.20 2.56
CA LEU A 170 2.05 -8.94 2.22
C LEU A 170 1.45 -10.06 1.35
N ALA A 171 2.17 -10.50 0.33
CA ALA A 171 1.73 -11.61 -0.53
C ALA A 171 1.61 -12.90 0.27
N TYR A 172 2.64 -13.24 1.08
CA TYR A 172 2.66 -14.46 1.87
C TYR A 172 1.51 -14.55 2.88
N ARG A 173 1.22 -13.49 3.63
CA ARG A 173 0.10 -13.47 4.59
C ARG A 173 -1.28 -13.41 3.95
N SER A 174 -1.36 -13.08 2.65
CA SER A 174 -2.64 -12.96 1.94
C SER A 174 -2.98 -14.21 1.14
N TYR A 175 -1.99 -14.77 0.46
CA TYR A 175 -2.14 -15.91 -0.45
C TYR A 175 -1.38 -17.13 0.07
N ASP A 176 -1.89 -18.32 -0.22
CA ASP A 176 -1.12 -19.55 -0.06
C ASP A 176 -0.05 -19.62 -1.17
N MET A 177 1.10 -18.97 -0.90
CA MET A 177 2.20 -18.88 -1.88
C MET A 177 2.78 -20.23 -2.26
N SER A 178 2.54 -21.32 -1.50
CA SER A 178 2.95 -22.68 -1.86
C SER A 178 2.17 -23.22 -3.06
N LYS A 179 1.02 -22.67 -3.36
CA LYS A 179 0.15 -23.03 -4.50
C LYS A 179 0.33 -22.09 -5.70
N VAL A 180 0.96 -20.93 -5.50
CA VAL A 180 1.25 -20.00 -6.61
C VAL A 180 2.44 -20.51 -7.40
N ARG A 181 2.24 -20.75 -8.70
CA ARG A 181 3.28 -21.25 -9.61
C ARG A 181 4.09 -20.12 -10.24
N TYR A 182 3.46 -18.96 -10.49
CA TYR A 182 4.08 -17.77 -11.09
C TYR A 182 3.27 -16.50 -10.82
N ALA A 183 3.95 -15.37 -10.97
CA ALA A 183 3.36 -14.03 -10.88
C ALA A 183 3.41 -13.34 -12.26
N GLN A 184 2.29 -12.78 -12.70
CA GLN A 184 2.24 -11.84 -13.82
C GLN A 184 2.46 -10.44 -13.26
N ILE A 185 3.57 -9.80 -13.66
CA ILE A 185 4.03 -8.54 -13.07
C ILE A 185 3.80 -7.39 -14.05
N GLY A 186 3.16 -6.31 -13.60
CA GLY A 186 2.88 -5.14 -14.41
C GLY A 186 3.42 -3.84 -13.81
N GLY A 187 3.80 -2.91 -14.68
CA GLY A 187 4.24 -1.58 -14.26
C GLY A 187 4.68 -0.69 -15.42
N ASP A 188 5.16 0.51 -15.09
CA ASP A 188 5.59 1.53 -16.06
C ASP A 188 7.00 1.29 -16.66
N GLY A 189 7.71 0.27 -16.19
CA GLY A 189 9.08 -0.06 -16.60
C GLY A 189 10.17 0.67 -15.81
N ALA A 190 9.83 1.45 -14.79
CA ALA A 190 10.82 2.01 -13.89
C ALA A 190 11.57 0.89 -13.15
N LYS A 191 12.88 1.04 -12.96
CA LYS A 191 13.74 0.00 -12.36
C LYS A 191 13.23 -0.48 -11.00
N TRP A 192 12.77 0.44 -10.14
CA TRP A 192 12.26 0.06 -8.83
C TRP A 192 10.91 -0.69 -8.91
N VAL A 193 10.08 -0.36 -9.90
CA VAL A 193 8.82 -1.06 -10.19
C VAL A 193 9.10 -2.48 -10.66
N HIS A 194 10.05 -2.61 -11.60
CA HIS A 194 10.49 -3.92 -12.12
C HIS A 194 10.96 -4.83 -10.99
N ASN A 195 11.78 -4.32 -10.07
CA ASN A 195 12.36 -5.11 -8.98
C ASN A 195 11.44 -5.25 -7.76
N SER A 196 10.27 -4.58 -7.73
CA SER A 196 9.38 -4.58 -6.56
C SER A 196 8.97 -5.98 -6.09
N PHE A 197 8.95 -6.95 -7.00
CA PHE A 197 8.41 -8.28 -6.76
C PHE A 197 9.46 -9.40 -6.76
N ASP A 198 10.75 -9.06 -6.75
CA ASP A 198 11.85 -10.04 -6.81
C ASP A 198 11.86 -11.01 -5.62
N HIS A 199 11.31 -10.61 -4.48
CA HIS A 199 11.27 -11.43 -3.26
C HIS A 199 10.00 -12.28 -3.10
N LEU A 200 9.16 -12.41 -4.13
CA LEU A 200 7.94 -13.22 -4.04
C LEU A 200 8.19 -14.74 -3.94
N GLY A 201 9.40 -15.20 -4.29
CA GLY A 201 9.74 -16.64 -4.25
C GLY A 201 9.05 -17.49 -5.33
N VAL A 202 8.46 -16.85 -6.35
CA VAL A 202 7.86 -17.50 -7.53
C VAL A 202 8.35 -16.82 -8.80
N PRO A 203 8.42 -17.53 -9.94
CA PRO A 203 8.79 -16.93 -11.21
C PRO A 203 7.90 -15.74 -11.57
N GLY A 204 8.51 -14.60 -11.90
CA GLY A 204 7.83 -13.39 -12.33
C GLY A 204 7.93 -13.19 -13.85
N HIS A 205 6.80 -12.86 -14.49
CA HIS A 205 6.74 -12.55 -15.91
C HIS A 205 6.25 -11.12 -16.10
N HIS A 206 7.15 -10.27 -16.58
CA HIS A 206 6.92 -8.82 -16.68
C HIS A 206 6.14 -8.45 -17.95
N LEU A 207 5.21 -7.52 -17.77
CA LEU A 207 4.46 -6.82 -18.81
C LEU A 207 4.49 -5.32 -18.54
N LEU A 208 4.75 -4.52 -19.56
CA LEU A 208 4.59 -3.08 -19.46
C LEU A 208 3.10 -2.68 -19.43
N ASP A 209 2.79 -1.70 -18.59
CA ASP A 209 1.48 -1.06 -18.63
C ASP A 209 1.31 -0.32 -19.96
N ARG A 210 0.38 -0.79 -20.77
CA ARG A 210 0.07 -0.24 -22.10
C ARG A 210 -0.30 1.23 -22.07
N PHE A 211 -0.93 1.72 -21.01
CA PHE A 211 -1.27 3.13 -20.85
C PHE A 211 -0.01 4.01 -20.89
N HIS A 212 1.02 3.63 -20.13
CA HIS A 212 2.30 4.37 -20.09
C HIS A 212 3.04 4.31 -21.43
N VAL A 213 3.05 3.15 -22.08
CA VAL A 213 3.66 2.97 -23.41
C VAL A 213 2.96 3.83 -24.46
N ILE A 214 1.63 3.76 -24.54
CA ILE A 214 0.81 4.53 -25.49
C ILE A 214 1.00 6.03 -25.26
N ARG A 215 0.97 6.48 -24.02
CA ARG A 215 1.19 7.87 -23.65
C ARG A 215 2.59 8.36 -24.06
N SER A 216 3.62 7.56 -23.83
CA SER A 216 5.00 7.89 -24.21
C SER A 216 5.13 8.02 -25.72
N ILE A 217 4.61 7.07 -26.49
CA ILE A 217 4.61 7.09 -27.97
C ILE A 217 3.86 8.30 -28.50
N ASN A 218 2.62 8.56 -28.03
CA ASN A 218 1.82 9.69 -28.48
C ASN A 218 2.54 11.03 -28.21
N THR A 219 3.18 11.16 -27.05
CA THR A 219 3.91 12.37 -26.68
C THR A 219 5.15 12.58 -27.53
N ALA A 220 5.91 11.50 -27.82
CA ALA A 220 7.17 11.60 -28.55
C ALA A 220 6.97 11.60 -30.08
N PHE A 221 6.10 10.77 -30.61
CA PHE A 221 5.98 10.47 -32.05
C PHE A 221 4.63 10.80 -32.66
N GLY A 222 3.60 11.12 -31.89
CA GLY A 222 2.21 11.29 -32.36
C GLY A 222 2.00 12.34 -33.46
N SER A 223 2.93 13.28 -33.64
CA SER A 223 2.91 14.26 -34.74
C SER A 223 3.68 13.81 -35.99
N ALA A 224 4.45 12.72 -35.92
CA ALA A 224 5.38 12.29 -36.96
C ALA A 224 5.06 10.92 -37.57
N LEU A 225 4.29 10.10 -36.85
CA LEU A 225 3.91 8.75 -37.24
C LEU A 225 2.42 8.52 -36.94
N ASN A 226 1.79 7.58 -37.67
CA ASN A 226 0.50 7.07 -37.27
C ASN A 226 0.66 6.27 -35.96
N ALA A 227 0.34 6.93 -34.84
CA ALA A 227 0.54 6.36 -33.52
C ALA A 227 -0.24 5.05 -33.31
N GLY A 228 -1.46 4.93 -33.88
CA GLY A 228 -2.27 3.71 -33.79
C GLY A 228 -1.64 2.51 -34.49
N GLU A 229 -1.12 2.72 -35.69
CA GLU A 229 -0.42 1.68 -36.48
C GLU A 229 0.89 1.27 -35.80
N LEU A 230 1.68 2.26 -35.34
CA LEU A 230 2.89 2.02 -34.59
C LEU A 230 2.65 1.15 -33.34
N GLN A 231 1.62 1.49 -32.56
CA GLN A 231 1.23 0.76 -31.36
C GLN A 231 0.75 -0.66 -31.70
N ALA A 232 -0.06 -0.82 -32.73
CA ALA A 232 -0.54 -2.13 -33.16
C ALA A 232 0.63 -3.06 -33.56
N ARG A 233 1.61 -2.55 -34.29
CA ARG A 233 2.82 -3.30 -34.68
C ARG A 233 3.70 -3.59 -33.46
N LEU A 234 3.89 -2.61 -32.58
CA LEU A 234 4.69 -2.77 -31.37
C LEU A 234 4.16 -3.89 -30.46
N PHE A 235 2.86 -3.90 -30.19
CA PHE A 235 2.26 -4.89 -29.30
C PHE A 235 2.04 -6.27 -29.95
N SER A 236 1.98 -6.34 -31.28
CA SER A 236 1.78 -7.61 -31.99
C SER A 236 3.08 -8.28 -32.41
N GLN A 237 4.10 -7.50 -32.77
CA GLN A 237 5.33 -7.99 -33.41
C GLN A 237 6.60 -7.62 -32.62
N GLY A 238 6.46 -6.75 -31.59
CA GLY A 238 7.54 -6.32 -30.72
C GLY A 238 8.32 -5.12 -31.23
N PHE A 239 9.36 -4.75 -30.47
CA PHE A 239 10.14 -3.54 -30.70
C PHE A 239 10.87 -3.56 -32.06
N ALA A 240 11.42 -4.70 -32.48
CA ALA A 240 12.14 -4.83 -33.73
C ALA A 240 11.31 -4.43 -34.96
N ALA A 241 9.99 -4.64 -34.93
CA ALA A 241 9.10 -4.28 -36.02
C ALA A 241 8.92 -2.78 -36.23
N VAL A 242 9.26 -1.95 -35.24
CA VAL A 242 9.08 -0.49 -35.27
C VAL A 242 10.40 0.28 -35.14
N GLU A 243 11.50 -0.37 -34.80
CA GLU A 243 12.78 0.25 -34.51
C GLU A 243 13.28 1.14 -35.66
N ALA A 244 13.23 0.63 -36.91
CA ALA A 244 13.70 1.39 -38.08
C ALA A 244 12.86 2.64 -38.35
N ASP A 245 11.54 2.59 -38.13
CA ASP A 245 10.66 3.74 -38.31
C ASP A 245 10.92 4.82 -37.27
N LEU A 246 11.11 4.41 -36.00
CA LEU A 246 11.45 5.34 -34.90
C LEU A 246 12.79 6.03 -35.15
N LEU A 247 13.83 5.29 -35.55
CA LEU A 247 15.15 5.84 -35.87
C LEU A 247 15.10 6.82 -37.06
N ARG A 248 14.30 6.50 -38.09
CA ARG A 248 14.12 7.37 -39.26
C ARG A 248 13.49 8.73 -38.85
N VAL A 249 12.52 8.73 -37.93
CA VAL A 249 11.92 9.96 -37.43
C VAL A 249 12.90 10.74 -36.56
N ILE A 250 13.61 10.06 -35.64
CA ILE A 250 14.61 10.70 -34.78
C ILE A 250 15.71 11.38 -35.59
N ALA A 251 16.17 10.75 -36.68
CA ALA A 251 17.22 11.31 -37.53
C ALA A 251 16.82 12.64 -38.18
N ARG A 252 15.54 12.89 -38.42
CA ARG A 252 14.99 14.09 -39.04
C ARG A 252 14.67 15.22 -38.05
N GLN A 253 14.76 14.96 -36.74
CA GLN A 253 14.43 15.91 -35.70
C GLN A 253 15.64 16.60 -35.10
N LYS A 254 15.43 17.78 -34.48
CA LYS A 254 16.46 18.56 -33.77
C LYS A 254 15.94 19.05 -32.42
N GLY A 255 16.89 19.45 -31.54
CA GLY A 255 16.58 20.06 -30.26
C GLY A 255 15.76 19.19 -29.32
N ALA A 256 14.99 19.79 -28.41
CA ALA A 256 14.25 19.14 -27.35
C ALA A 256 13.30 18.03 -27.83
N LYS A 257 12.73 18.14 -29.05
CA LYS A 257 11.88 17.11 -29.62
C LYS A 257 12.66 15.84 -29.93
N LYS A 258 13.86 15.98 -30.48
CA LYS A 258 14.78 14.85 -30.72
C LYS A 258 15.12 14.14 -29.40
N ASP A 259 15.46 14.90 -28.35
CA ASP A 259 15.79 14.33 -27.04
C ASP A 259 14.61 13.57 -26.43
N GLN A 260 13.41 14.08 -26.59
CA GLN A 260 12.18 13.41 -26.15
C GLN A 260 11.95 12.08 -26.90
N GLN A 261 12.19 12.07 -28.22
CA GLN A 261 12.08 10.88 -29.06
C GLN A 261 13.15 9.84 -28.72
N ILE A 262 14.38 10.25 -28.47
CA ILE A 262 15.47 9.38 -28.02
C ILE A 262 15.10 8.72 -26.70
N ARG A 263 14.65 9.50 -25.70
CA ARG A 263 14.22 8.94 -24.41
C ARG A 263 13.10 7.91 -24.56
N CYS A 264 12.12 8.17 -25.42
CA CYS A 264 11.05 7.21 -25.68
C CYS A 264 11.58 5.94 -26.38
N PHE A 265 12.47 6.09 -27.34
CA PHE A 265 13.12 4.96 -28.03
C PHE A 265 13.91 4.09 -27.06
N GLU A 266 14.76 4.70 -26.21
CA GLU A 266 15.54 3.99 -25.19
C GLU A 266 14.64 3.26 -24.18
N TYR A 267 13.57 3.92 -23.75
CA TYR A 267 12.56 3.31 -22.87
C TYR A 267 11.93 2.06 -23.50
N LEU A 268 11.49 2.12 -24.75
CA LEU A 268 10.90 0.98 -25.46
C LEU A 268 11.92 -0.14 -25.67
N LYS A 269 13.14 0.21 -26.04
CA LYS A 269 14.26 -0.75 -26.26
C LYS A 269 14.65 -1.46 -24.97
N ALA A 270 14.79 -0.71 -23.87
CA ALA A 270 15.16 -1.27 -22.57
C ALA A 270 14.10 -2.24 -22.01
N ASN A 271 12.85 -2.10 -22.43
CA ASN A 271 11.73 -2.91 -21.95
C ASN A 271 11.13 -3.80 -23.05
N GLN A 272 11.84 -4.08 -24.13
CA GLN A 272 11.30 -4.76 -25.31
C GLN A 272 10.67 -6.12 -25.01
N ASP A 273 11.24 -6.87 -24.07
CA ASP A 273 10.73 -8.18 -23.67
C ASP A 273 9.40 -8.13 -22.94
N ALA A 274 9.07 -6.99 -22.32
CA ALA A 274 7.82 -6.77 -21.58
C ALA A 274 6.72 -6.08 -22.42
N LEU A 275 7.00 -5.75 -23.69
CA LEU A 275 6.04 -5.08 -24.59
C LEU A 275 5.02 -6.05 -25.20
N ILE A 276 5.44 -7.29 -25.44
CA ILE A 276 4.64 -8.31 -26.10
C ILE A 276 3.87 -9.11 -25.07
N ASP A 277 2.60 -9.40 -25.34
CA ASP A 277 1.77 -10.23 -24.48
C ASP A 277 2.37 -11.63 -24.26
N LEU A 278 2.12 -12.22 -23.09
CA LEU A 278 2.71 -13.50 -22.68
C LEU A 278 2.32 -14.64 -23.61
N ASP A 279 1.11 -14.67 -24.15
CA ASP A 279 0.66 -15.63 -25.13
C ASP A 279 1.50 -15.62 -26.41
N LYS A 280 1.88 -14.45 -26.89
CA LYS A 280 2.74 -14.28 -28.07
C LYS A 280 4.21 -14.61 -27.82
N ARG A 281 4.61 -14.63 -26.54
CA ARG A 281 5.94 -15.10 -26.12
C ARG A 281 5.98 -16.61 -25.87
N GLY A 282 4.94 -17.37 -26.27
CA GLY A 282 4.80 -18.78 -25.97
C GLY A 282 4.44 -19.10 -24.53
N LEU A 283 4.00 -18.10 -23.77
CA LEU A 283 3.66 -18.18 -22.35
C LEU A 283 2.14 -18.00 -22.13
N GLY A 284 1.32 -18.45 -23.08
CA GLY A 284 -0.14 -18.26 -23.05
C GLY A 284 -0.83 -18.84 -21.82
N GLU A 285 -0.32 -19.95 -21.28
CA GLU A 285 -0.82 -20.56 -20.04
C GLU A 285 -0.63 -19.65 -18.83
N ILE A 286 0.33 -18.73 -18.90
CA ILE A 286 0.66 -17.77 -17.85
C ILE A 286 -0.21 -16.53 -17.95
N ASN A 287 -0.58 -16.08 -19.14
CA ASN A 287 -1.39 -14.90 -19.37
C ASN A 287 -2.84 -15.14 -18.95
N PHE A 288 -3.23 -14.71 -17.75
CA PHE A 288 -4.55 -14.99 -17.22
C PHE A 288 -5.45 -13.76 -17.06
N CYS A 289 -4.89 -12.56 -17.14
CA CYS A 289 -5.67 -11.31 -17.11
C CYS A 289 -4.90 -10.15 -17.76
N SER A 290 -5.64 -9.18 -18.30
CA SER A 290 -5.04 -7.92 -18.74
C SER A 290 -4.48 -7.14 -17.58
N MET A 291 -3.32 -6.49 -17.75
CA MET A 291 -2.75 -5.56 -16.77
C MET A 291 -3.45 -4.19 -16.83
N GLY A 292 -3.00 -3.22 -16.03
CA GLY A 292 -3.52 -1.85 -16.03
C GLY A 292 -4.55 -1.59 -14.92
N ALA A 293 -4.35 -2.18 -13.75
CA ALA A 293 -5.17 -1.89 -12.57
C ALA A 293 -4.67 -0.68 -11.77
N MET A 294 -3.45 -0.19 -12.04
CA MET A 294 -2.78 0.77 -11.15
C MET A 294 -3.40 2.15 -11.16
N GLU A 295 -3.72 2.75 -12.32
CA GLU A 295 -4.23 4.12 -12.39
C GLU A 295 -5.44 4.34 -11.47
N GLY A 296 -6.46 3.49 -11.57
CA GLY A 296 -7.65 3.58 -10.74
C GLY A 296 -7.41 3.26 -9.26
N ASN A 297 -6.41 2.43 -8.94
CA ASN A 297 -6.07 2.11 -7.55
C ASN A 297 -5.22 3.22 -6.91
N VAL A 298 -4.25 3.78 -7.62
CA VAL A 298 -3.46 4.95 -7.19
C VAL A 298 -4.36 6.15 -6.94
N ASP A 299 -5.29 6.43 -7.86
CA ASP A 299 -6.25 7.53 -7.70
C ASP A 299 -7.08 7.36 -6.44
N LYS A 300 -7.80 6.24 -6.30
CA LYS A 300 -8.75 6.00 -5.20
C LYS A 300 -8.08 5.85 -3.85
N LEU A 301 -6.87 5.23 -3.80
CA LEU A 301 -6.20 4.99 -2.53
C LEU A 301 -5.44 6.22 -2.05
N VAL A 302 -4.71 6.89 -2.95
CA VAL A 302 -3.76 7.94 -2.56
C VAL A 302 -4.16 9.31 -3.10
N ALA A 303 -4.38 9.45 -4.43
CA ALA A 303 -4.43 10.76 -5.05
C ALA A 303 -5.64 11.58 -4.58
N GLN A 304 -6.83 11.00 -4.50
CA GLN A 304 -8.05 11.69 -4.06
C GLN A 304 -7.91 12.30 -2.66
N ARG A 305 -7.17 11.64 -1.76
CA ARG A 305 -6.97 12.15 -0.40
C ARG A 305 -5.73 13.01 -0.25
N MET A 306 -4.65 12.70 -0.93
CA MET A 306 -3.35 13.29 -0.65
C MET A 306 -2.90 14.34 -1.65
N LYS A 307 -3.50 14.39 -2.84
CA LYS A 307 -3.21 15.38 -3.89
C LYS A 307 -4.32 16.43 -4.05
N GLY A 308 -4.05 17.44 -4.83
CA GLY A 308 -5.01 18.51 -5.16
C GLY A 308 -5.27 19.50 -4.02
N ASN A 309 -6.07 20.52 -4.30
CA ASN A 309 -6.57 21.54 -3.37
C ASN A 309 -5.48 22.16 -2.46
N GLY A 310 -4.26 22.35 -2.96
CA GLY A 310 -3.14 22.90 -2.19
C GLY A 310 -2.61 22.00 -1.06
N ARG A 311 -3.00 20.72 -1.02
CA ARG A 311 -2.58 19.80 0.05
C ARG A 311 -1.07 19.57 0.02
N SER A 312 -0.47 19.68 1.20
CA SER A 312 0.93 19.42 1.45
C SER A 312 1.09 18.74 2.81
N TRP A 313 2.07 17.87 2.96
CA TRP A 313 2.19 16.96 4.08
C TRP A 313 3.58 17.02 4.71
N SER A 314 3.66 16.93 6.04
CA SER A 314 4.93 16.53 6.64
C SER A 314 5.19 15.04 6.33
N MET A 315 6.45 14.63 6.22
CA MET A 315 6.81 13.24 5.95
C MET A 315 6.07 12.26 6.89
N LYS A 316 6.17 12.50 8.19
CA LYS A 316 5.50 11.69 9.22
C LYS A 316 3.97 11.71 9.11
N GLY A 317 3.39 12.89 8.78
CA GLY A 317 1.94 13.04 8.59
C GLY A 317 1.45 12.25 7.37
N ALA A 318 2.21 12.28 6.27
CA ALA A 318 1.91 11.51 5.07
C ALA A 318 1.97 10.00 5.33
N GLN A 319 3.05 9.50 5.93
CA GLN A 319 3.20 8.09 6.27
C GLN A 319 2.03 7.57 7.13
N ARG A 320 1.63 8.32 8.15
CA ARG A 320 0.49 7.97 9.03
C ARG A 320 -0.85 8.00 8.29
N MET A 321 -1.06 8.99 7.41
CA MET A 321 -2.28 9.04 6.60
C MET A 321 -2.32 7.87 5.61
N LEU A 322 -1.21 7.50 4.99
CA LEU A 322 -1.14 6.32 4.12
C LEU A 322 -1.51 5.03 4.86
N ALA A 323 -1.06 4.86 6.11
CA ALA A 323 -1.49 3.73 6.94
C ALA A 323 -3.01 3.73 7.18
N VAL A 324 -3.59 4.90 7.50
CA VAL A 324 -5.05 5.03 7.65
C VAL A 324 -5.79 4.69 6.35
N LEU A 325 -5.28 5.10 5.20
CA LEU A 325 -5.88 4.81 3.89
C LEU A 325 -5.85 3.32 3.55
N ARG A 326 -4.71 2.65 3.81
CA ARG A 326 -4.59 1.18 3.61
C ARG A 326 -5.58 0.40 4.47
N TYR A 327 -5.72 0.77 5.72
CA TYR A 327 -6.50 0.05 6.71
C TYR A 327 -7.86 0.71 7.03
N LYS A 328 -8.39 1.55 6.11
CA LYS A 328 -9.65 2.29 6.35
C LYS A 328 -10.86 1.38 6.64
N SER A 329 -10.86 0.15 6.13
CA SER A 329 -11.91 -0.82 6.41
C SER A 329 -11.71 -1.44 7.80
N LEU A 330 -10.47 -1.76 8.18
CA LEU A 330 -10.14 -2.31 9.49
C LEU A 330 -10.50 -1.36 10.63
N ILE A 331 -10.17 -0.07 10.51
CA ILE A 331 -10.45 0.93 11.57
C ILE A 331 -11.94 1.11 11.85
N LYS A 332 -12.83 0.68 10.95
CA LYS A 332 -14.28 0.72 11.12
C LYS A 332 -14.83 -0.51 11.85
N THR A 333 -14.02 -1.55 12.02
CA THR A 333 -14.48 -2.79 12.63
C THR A 333 -14.54 -2.68 14.15
N GLU A 334 -15.47 -3.40 14.74
CA GLU A 334 -15.58 -3.53 16.19
C GLU A 334 -14.29 -4.13 16.79
N ALA A 335 -13.67 -5.08 16.08
CA ALA A 335 -12.41 -5.68 16.48
C ALA A 335 -11.30 -4.66 16.69
N PHE A 336 -11.14 -3.68 15.76
CA PHE A 336 -10.17 -2.61 15.92
C PHE A 336 -10.54 -1.68 17.09
N VAL A 337 -11.81 -1.33 17.23
CA VAL A 337 -12.31 -0.44 18.28
C VAL A 337 -12.13 -1.05 19.66
N MET A 338 -12.38 -2.35 19.81
CA MET A 338 -12.32 -3.08 21.08
C MET A 338 -10.91 -3.61 21.42
N SER A 339 -9.97 -3.53 20.48
CA SER A 339 -8.58 -3.96 20.74
C SER A 339 -7.93 -3.05 21.79
N PRO A 340 -7.22 -3.61 22.77
CA PRO A 340 -6.41 -2.82 23.68
C PRO A 340 -5.34 -2.08 22.86
N MET A 341 -5.09 -0.82 23.22
CA MET A 341 -4.09 -0.01 22.54
C MET A 341 -2.68 -0.51 22.91
N PRO A 342 -1.76 -0.70 21.96
CA PRO A 342 -0.41 -1.12 22.30
C PRO A 342 0.23 -0.13 23.28
N LYS A 343 0.81 -0.63 24.36
CA LYS A 343 1.64 0.18 25.26
C LYS A 343 2.84 0.64 24.40
N ASN A 344 3.23 1.90 24.51
CA ASN A 344 4.45 2.39 23.89
C ASN A 344 5.64 1.62 24.47
N GLU A 345 6.04 0.55 23.84
CA GLU A 345 7.30 -0.10 24.12
C GLU A 345 8.42 0.77 23.57
N ALA A 346 9.39 1.02 24.45
CA ALA A 346 10.58 1.78 24.12
C ALA A 346 11.28 1.13 22.93
N LYS A 347 11.72 1.96 22.00
CA LYS A 347 12.47 1.66 20.80
C LYS A 347 13.38 0.43 20.97
N SER A 348 12.94 -0.74 20.53
CA SER A 348 13.86 -1.84 20.28
C SER A 348 14.63 -1.51 19.00
N ARG A 349 15.95 -1.55 19.08
CA ARG A 349 16.85 -1.45 17.92
C ARG A 349 16.74 -2.77 17.17
N TRP A 350 15.94 -2.82 16.13
CA TRP A 350 15.87 -3.98 15.25
C TRP A 350 17.14 -4.04 14.39
N LYS A 351 17.86 -5.14 14.46
CA LYS A 351 18.91 -5.48 13.50
C LYS A 351 18.27 -6.31 12.39
N TYR A 352 18.17 -5.74 11.20
CA TYR A 352 17.83 -6.48 10.01
C TYR A 352 18.84 -7.58 9.74
N GLN A 353 18.40 -8.84 9.69
CA GLN A 353 19.15 -9.91 9.07
C GLN A 353 18.86 -9.91 7.58
N ARG A 354 19.88 -9.61 6.76
CA ARG A 354 19.79 -9.69 5.30
C ARG A 354 19.60 -11.16 4.90
N TYR A 355 18.48 -11.50 4.37
CA TYR A 355 18.31 -12.75 3.64
C TYR A 355 18.88 -12.58 2.24
N LYS A 356 20.00 -13.24 1.97
CA LYS A 356 20.69 -13.24 0.67
C LYS A 356 20.38 -14.50 -0.16
N ASP A 357 19.28 -15.16 0.09
CA ASP A 357 18.99 -16.43 -0.58
C ASP A 357 17.92 -16.25 -1.67
N PRO A 358 18.26 -16.37 -2.98
CA PRO A 358 17.28 -16.34 -4.04
C PRO A 358 16.32 -17.54 -4.02
N GLU A 359 16.59 -18.57 -3.23
CA GLU A 359 15.69 -19.70 -2.96
C GLU A 359 14.86 -19.51 -1.69
N TRP A 360 14.84 -18.30 -1.09
CA TRP A 360 14.07 -18.06 0.11
C TRP A 360 12.59 -18.37 -0.10
N ARG A 361 12.20 -19.53 0.36
CA ARG A 361 10.81 -19.82 0.76
C ARG A 361 10.75 -19.61 2.26
N PRO A 362 9.74 -18.90 2.80
CA PRO A 362 9.54 -18.88 4.23
C PRO A 362 9.47 -20.36 4.67
N LYS A 363 10.52 -20.84 5.30
CA LYS A 363 10.47 -22.16 5.93
C LYS A 363 9.34 -22.08 6.94
N SER A 364 8.46 -23.10 6.94
CA SER A 364 7.55 -23.30 8.06
C SER A 364 8.42 -23.39 9.31
N ALA A 365 8.66 -22.26 9.93
CA ALA A 365 9.52 -22.20 11.08
C ALA A 365 8.75 -22.75 12.27
N SER A 366 9.25 -23.81 12.84
CA SER A 366 9.05 -24.06 14.24
C SER A 366 9.62 -22.85 14.99
N VAL A 367 8.74 -21.93 15.36
CA VAL A 367 9.07 -20.77 16.18
C VAL A 367 9.54 -21.29 17.52
N PRO A 368 10.74 -20.93 18.02
CA PRO A 368 11.00 -21.06 19.42
C PRO A 368 9.92 -20.23 20.13
N MET A 369 9.03 -20.88 20.85
CA MET A 369 8.11 -20.22 21.74
C MET A 369 8.96 -19.47 22.78
N PHE A 370 9.12 -18.16 22.59
CA PHE A 370 9.48 -17.33 23.70
C PHE A 370 8.30 -17.35 24.65
N SER A 371 8.45 -18.06 25.75
CA SER A 371 7.54 -17.98 26.88
C SER A 371 7.66 -16.58 27.47
N SER A 372 6.85 -15.64 26.93
CA SER A 372 6.67 -14.37 27.60
C SER A 372 5.73 -14.58 28.77
N THR A 373 6.28 -14.50 29.98
CA THR A 373 5.52 -14.55 31.24
C THR A 373 4.71 -13.27 31.50
N HIS A 374 4.39 -12.47 30.49
CA HIS A 374 3.62 -11.23 30.64
C HIS A 374 2.44 -11.19 29.67
N GLY A 375 1.25 -11.24 30.23
CA GLY A 375 -0.07 -11.29 29.58
C GLY A 375 -0.45 -10.06 28.73
N SER A 376 0.43 -9.63 27.81
CA SER A 376 0.19 -8.52 26.88
C SER A 376 -0.10 -8.95 25.44
N ASP A 377 -0.01 -10.25 25.14
CA ASP A 377 0.04 -10.72 23.74
C ASP A 377 -1.33 -11.09 23.14
N ASN A 378 -2.39 -11.06 23.94
CA ASN A 378 -3.74 -11.46 23.50
C ASN A 378 -4.33 -10.55 22.37
N TRP A 379 -3.93 -9.29 22.30
CA TRP A 379 -4.48 -8.37 21.29
C TRP A 379 -3.82 -8.55 19.92
N VAL A 380 -2.54 -8.89 19.87
CA VAL A 380 -1.83 -9.19 18.61
C VAL A 380 -2.39 -10.47 18.01
N GLN A 381 -2.63 -11.48 18.82
CA GLN A 381 -3.28 -12.73 18.41
C GLN A 381 -4.72 -12.48 17.94
N LEU A 382 -5.50 -11.68 18.64
CA LEU A 382 -6.86 -11.29 18.25
C LEU A 382 -6.89 -10.48 16.96
N LEU A 383 -5.93 -9.57 16.76
CA LEU A 383 -5.78 -8.84 15.50
C LEU A 383 -5.34 -9.76 14.37
N LYS A 384 -4.40 -10.69 14.61
CA LYS A 384 -3.95 -11.69 13.62
C LYS A 384 -5.10 -12.56 13.15
N CYS A 385 -5.86 -13.17 14.08
CA CYS A 385 -7.02 -14.00 13.72
C CYS A 385 -8.05 -13.21 12.92
N LYS A 386 -8.39 -11.99 13.35
CA LYS A 386 -9.45 -11.21 12.72
C LYS A 386 -9.00 -10.48 11.44
N VAL A 387 -7.73 -10.10 11.30
CA VAL A 387 -7.20 -9.57 10.04
C VAL A 387 -7.15 -10.70 9.00
N ASN A 388 -6.73 -11.90 9.37
CA ASN A 388 -6.78 -13.06 8.49
C ASN A 388 -8.21 -13.44 8.09
N ASP A 389 -9.17 -13.36 9.02
CA ASP A 389 -10.58 -13.56 8.72
C ASP A 389 -11.15 -12.48 7.78
N MET A 390 -10.71 -11.22 7.91
CA MET A 390 -11.10 -10.12 7.01
C MET A 390 -10.47 -10.21 5.63
N LEU A 391 -9.23 -10.71 5.52
CA LEU A 391 -8.59 -10.98 4.23
C LEU A 391 -9.25 -12.17 3.51
N SER A 392 -9.89 -13.08 4.25
CA SER A 392 -10.62 -14.23 3.71
C SER A 392 -12.07 -13.91 3.33
N ILE A 393 -12.64 -12.80 3.81
CA ILE A 393 -14.00 -12.38 3.44
C ILE A 393 -13.90 -11.54 2.17
N ASN A 394 -14.27 -12.15 1.05
CA ASN A 394 -14.40 -11.52 -0.27
C ASN A 394 -15.17 -10.19 -0.18
N GLY A 395 -14.52 -9.05 -0.37
CA GLY A 395 -15.24 -7.83 -0.70
C GLY A 395 -14.84 -6.52 -0.06
N PHE A 396 -13.79 -6.43 0.75
CA PHE A 396 -13.46 -5.18 1.47
C PHE A 396 -12.17 -4.48 1.04
N PHE A 397 -11.69 -4.74 -0.19
CA PHE A 397 -10.62 -3.91 -0.79
C PHE A 397 -10.99 -3.49 -2.20
#